data_b30bb4e510368826837e39156924ccfe
#
_entry.id   b30bb4e510368826837e39156924ccfe
#
_cell.length_a   1.000
_cell.length_b   1.000
_cell.length_c   1.000
_cell.angle_alpha   90.00
_cell.angle_beta   90.00
_cell.angle_gamma   90.00
#
_symmetry.space_group_name_H-M   'P 1'
#
loop_
_entity.id
_entity.type
_entity.pdbx_description
1 polymer ?
#
loop_
_entity_poly.entity_id
_entity_poly.type
_entity_poly.pdbx_seq_one_letter_code
_entity_poly.pdbx_strand_id
1 'polypeptide(L)'
;MTTVSPSTPTSGSSAPGGPLVPSSCRVSLLVGDAHQIDLVLPAAVPLSALTDSTLGAVNRLLRSKGEDELPVGTYEFARAVGMTRLPEEVSLSAQGVADGDLLAFVPEKTARRYTPLIENVSTALARWAHAHFPPVSTHDAVVVAGALTAAALLGAALLVWRLRWAAQPFWLSPAIFAVTAAILLATAMLSARAGASRVIVDGAAWAALVGLVLAGASAPYGNQPGAPHAFLAAVVATVGVLLLARMTGRHWTAAAAIVTVTTAVIAAGLTRMFFDVPAQRIAIVMLMAVLIASRAATAIGLWMSKVPRQSFESITGRDMFTRAPGQPEDTLTPVESAAHDVTLRGEQVAEVARRSNRVLTGTLLGIAVVQLAASWWAIAPGSGSQWPSIVVVVVTALCLILRARGLRHRRHAVTIVSGSALSLMAIPLHYGLSAPASATVSVAVSAAAVLAVAVAGLLAGAVIPSRSFSEPIRQVVEWLEYLGYALIVPFAAWAIGLLQYIRLH
;
A
#
# COMPACT_ATOMS: atom_id res chain seq x y z
N MET A 1 61.60 -30.53 20.47
CA MET A 1 61.90 -31.72 21.26
C MET A 1 60.95 -31.74 22.43
N THR A 2 60.02 -32.61 22.41
CA THR A 2 59.45 -33.55 23.36
C THR A 2 58.03 -33.89 22.94
N THR A 3 57.91 -35.05 22.40
CA THR A 3 56.71 -35.78 22.03
C THR A 3 55.97 -36.24 23.30
N VAL A 4 54.65 -35.96 23.35
CA VAL A 4 53.78 -36.60 24.33
C VAL A 4 52.77 -37.46 23.57
N SER A 5 52.86 -38.78 23.78
CA SER A 5 51.94 -39.78 23.25
C SER A 5 50.57 -39.71 23.97
N PRO A 6 49.43 -40.03 23.30
CA PRO A 6 48.16 -40.12 23.94
C PRO A 6 47.95 -41.50 24.62
N SER A 7 47.60 -41.46 25.89
CA SER A 7 47.20 -42.62 26.70
C SER A 7 45.80 -43.07 26.35
N THR A 8 45.65 -44.33 26.03
CA THR A 8 44.40 -45.11 25.91
C THR A 8 43.66 -45.16 27.24
N PRO A 9 42.34 -44.92 27.30
CA PRO A 9 41.57 -45.24 28.49
C PRO A 9 41.06 -46.68 28.45
N THR A 10 41.35 -47.34 29.49
CA THR A 10 40.98 -48.67 29.91
C THR A 10 39.47 -48.86 30.02
N SER A 11 39.00 -50.01 29.55
CA SER A 11 37.66 -50.57 29.77
C SER A 11 37.33 -50.71 31.26
N GLY A 12 36.31 -49.95 31.70
CA GLY A 12 35.74 -50.04 33.07
C GLY A 12 34.35 -50.70 33.04
N SER A 13 34.36 -51.90 33.55
CA SER A 13 33.31 -52.62 34.30
C SER A 13 31.90 -52.04 34.31
N SER A 14 30.96 -52.79 33.75
CA SER A 14 29.51 -52.72 33.91
C SER A 14 29.07 -52.97 35.37
N ALA A 15 28.39 -51.96 35.98
CA ALA A 15 27.58 -52.16 37.16
C ALA A 15 26.11 -52.41 36.77
N PRO A 16 25.38 -53.33 37.42
CA PRO A 16 24.02 -53.66 37.04
C PRO A 16 22.99 -52.77 37.76
N GLY A 17 21.96 -52.35 36.98
CA GLY A 17 20.62 -52.11 37.52
C GLY A 17 20.31 -50.72 38.03
N GLY A 18 20.40 -49.69 37.12
CA GLY A 18 19.55 -48.50 37.26
C GLY A 18 18.30 -48.64 36.39
N PRO A 19 17.17 -47.94 36.68
CA PRO A 19 16.04 -47.96 35.78
C PRO A 19 16.48 -47.48 34.41
N LEU A 20 16.26 -48.30 33.36
CA LEU A 20 16.52 -47.95 31.96
C LEU A 20 15.68 -46.72 31.60
N VAL A 21 16.23 -45.55 31.74
CA VAL A 21 15.64 -44.34 31.15
C VAL A 21 15.69 -44.57 29.63
N PRO A 22 14.54 -44.70 28.95
CA PRO A 22 14.54 -44.89 27.51
C PRO A 22 15.31 -43.74 26.88
N SER A 23 16.25 -44.06 26.00
CA SER A 23 17.02 -43.08 25.26
C SER A 23 16.06 -42.11 24.57
N SER A 24 16.09 -40.83 24.95
CA SER A 24 15.25 -39.77 24.34
C SER A 24 16.10 -38.98 23.39
N CYS A 25 15.49 -38.55 22.31
CA CYS A 25 16.08 -37.68 21.30
C CYS A 25 15.28 -36.36 21.25
N ARG A 26 15.96 -35.24 21.36
CA ARG A 26 15.35 -33.93 21.19
C ARG A 26 15.40 -33.55 19.72
N VAL A 27 14.23 -33.35 19.11
CA VAL A 27 14.09 -32.98 17.70
C VAL A 27 13.26 -31.71 17.54
N SER A 28 13.60 -30.90 16.56
CA SER A 28 12.80 -29.79 16.11
C SER A 28 11.85 -30.28 15.01
N LEU A 29 10.54 -30.17 15.23
CA LEU A 29 9.51 -30.60 14.32
C LEU A 29 8.94 -29.46 13.54
N LEU A 30 9.09 -29.46 12.22
CA LEU A 30 8.44 -28.53 11.33
C LEU A 30 7.02 -29.00 11.05
N VAL A 31 6.02 -28.19 11.39
CA VAL A 31 4.60 -28.52 11.28
C VAL A 31 3.92 -27.51 10.36
N GLY A 32 3.35 -27.99 9.26
CA GLY A 32 2.82 -27.10 8.23
C GLY A 32 3.93 -26.24 7.61
N ASP A 33 3.53 -25.05 7.09
CA ASP A 33 4.46 -24.19 6.37
C ASP A 33 5.20 -23.16 7.26
N ALA A 34 4.85 -23.07 8.56
CA ALA A 34 5.31 -21.95 9.39
C ALA A 34 5.65 -22.26 10.85
N HIS A 35 5.34 -23.45 11.38
CA HIS A 35 5.51 -23.73 12.79
C HIS A 35 6.66 -24.71 13.06
N GLN A 36 7.62 -24.26 13.87
CA GLN A 36 8.69 -25.11 14.39
C GLN A 36 8.45 -25.36 15.88
N ILE A 37 8.42 -26.62 16.26
CA ILE A 37 8.10 -27.08 17.61
C ILE A 37 9.20 -28.04 18.07
N ASP A 38 9.83 -27.73 19.20
CA ASP A 38 10.82 -28.61 19.80
C ASP A 38 10.12 -29.67 20.69
N LEU A 39 10.38 -30.95 20.42
CA LEU A 39 9.83 -32.06 21.17
C LEU A 39 10.93 -33.02 21.59
N VAL A 40 10.72 -33.68 22.71
CA VAL A 40 11.56 -34.81 23.16
C VAL A 40 10.81 -36.09 22.90
N LEU A 41 11.34 -36.88 21.99
CA LEU A 41 10.74 -38.16 21.57
C LEU A 41 11.58 -39.36 22.03
N PRO A 42 10.99 -40.51 22.38
CA PRO A 42 11.74 -41.72 22.70
C PRO A 42 12.44 -42.25 21.44
N ALA A 43 13.79 -42.31 21.49
CA ALA A 43 14.61 -42.65 20.34
C ALA A 43 14.55 -44.13 19.92
N ALA A 44 14.20 -45.02 20.81
CA ALA A 44 14.20 -46.48 20.58
C ALA A 44 12.83 -47.03 20.17
N VAL A 45 11.78 -46.18 20.10
CA VAL A 45 10.41 -46.63 19.77
C VAL A 45 10.17 -46.44 18.26
N PRO A 46 9.49 -47.38 17.58
CA PRO A 46 9.10 -47.23 16.18
C PRO A 46 8.23 -45.99 15.97
N LEU A 47 8.41 -45.31 14.83
CA LEU A 47 7.70 -44.08 14.53
C LEU A 47 6.18 -44.26 14.46
N SER A 48 5.71 -45.40 14.00
CA SER A 48 4.27 -45.75 13.98
C SER A 48 3.59 -45.63 15.35
N ALA A 49 4.28 -45.96 16.42
CA ALA A 49 3.76 -45.82 17.80
C ALA A 49 3.86 -44.38 18.34
N LEU A 50 4.68 -43.53 17.73
CA LEU A 50 4.90 -42.16 18.15
C LEU A 50 3.98 -41.13 17.43
N THR A 51 3.48 -41.47 16.26
CA THR A 51 2.75 -40.57 15.37
C THR A 51 1.51 -39.95 16.06
N ASP A 52 0.63 -40.77 16.63
CA ASP A 52 -0.60 -40.32 17.28
C ASP A 52 -0.32 -39.46 18.54
N SER A 53 0.66 -39.90 19.34
CA SER A 53 1.06 -39.17 20.54
C SER A 53 1.69 -37.80 20.20
N THR A 54 2.47 -37.75 19.11
CA THR A 54 3.07 -36.53 18.58
C THR A 54 2.02 -35.60 18.02
N LEU A 55 1.04 -36.10 17.25
CA LEU A 55 -0.07 -35.32 16.75
C LEU A 55 -0.86 -34.66 17.90
N GLY A 56 -1.15 -35.43 18.95
CA GLY A 56 -1.80 -34.91 20.15
C GLY A 56 -0.98 -33.86 20.89
N ALA A 57 0.35 -33.99 20.94
CA ALA A 57 1.25 -33.01 21.55
C ALA A 57 1.34 -31.72 20.72
N VAL A 58 1.45 -31.85 19.42
CA VAL A 58 1.48 -30.74 18.46
C VAL A 58 0.19 -29.92 18.55
N ASN A 59 -0.96 -30.58 18.49
CA ASN A 59 -2.25 -29.88 18.56
C ASN A 59 -2.46 -29.15 19.90
N ARG A 60 -2.02 -29.75 21.03
CA ARG A 60 -2.04 -29.04 22.33
C ARG A 60 -1.17 -27.80 22.32
N LEU A 61 0.01 -27.84 21.71
CA LEU A 61 0.92 -26.72 21.62
C LEU A 61 0.40 -25.64 20.67
N LEU A 62 -0.16 -25.98 19.52
CA LEU A 62 -0.79 -25.05 18.59
C LEU A 62 -1.96 -24.33 19.28
N ARG A 63 -2.83 -25.07 19.96
CA ARG A 63 -3.95 -24.50 20.74
C ARG A 63 -3.47 -23.55 21.83
N SER A 64 -2.40 -23.87 22.54
CA SER A 64 -1.83 -23.01 23.58
C SER A 64 -1.25 -21.69 23.01
N LYS A 65 -0.87 -21.68 21.73
CA LYS A 65 -0.38 -20.50 21.01
C LYS A 65 -1.51 -19.73 20.29
N GLY A 66 -2.75 -20.21 20.34
CA GLY A 66 -3.90 -19.60 19.65
C GLY A 66 -3.90 -19.84 18.14
N GLU A 67 -3.20 -20.87 17.69
CA GLU A 67 -3.14 -21.29 16.28
C GLU A 67 -4.14 -22.44 16.04
N ASP A 68 -4.54 -22.59 14.76
CA ASP A 68 -5.45 -23.65 14.35
C ASP A 68 -4.81 -25.03 14.50
N GLU A 69 -5.61 -26.00 14.94
CA GLU A 69 -5.18 -27.39 15.03
C GLU A 69 -4.93 -27.98 13.64
N LEU A 70 -4.03 -28.96 13.60
CA LEU A 70 -3.80 -29.73 12.37
C LEU A 70 -5.09 -30.41 11.91
N PRO A 71 -5.38 -30.42 10.59
CA PRO A 71 -6.52 -31.17 10.05
C PRO A 71 -6.53 -32.63 10.48
N VAL A 72 -7.70 -33.17 10.67
CA VAL A 72 -7.84 -34.60 10.99
C VAL A 72 -7.31 -35.44 9.83
N GLY A 73 -6.32 -36.27 10.10
CA GLY A 73 -5.66 -37.11 9.09
C GLY A 73 -4.51 -37.91 9.67
N THR A 74 -3.96 -38.82 8.87
CA THR A 74 -2.72 -39.52 9.16
C THR A 74 -1.52 -38.65 8.81
N TYR A 75 -0.51 -38.67 9.67
CA TYR A 75 0.71 -37.88 9.54
C TYR A 75 1.93 -38.78 9.58
N GLU A 76 2.98 -38.41 8.87
CA GLU A 76 4.26 -39.13 8.80
C GLU A 76 5.41 -38.20 9.14
N PHE A 77 6.50 -38.80 9.63
CA PHE A 77 7.76 -38.09 9.82
C PHE A 77 8.58 -38.09 8.55
N ALA A 78 9.19 -36.95 8.21
CA ALA A 78 10.11 -36.79 7.12
C ALA A 78 11.34 -35.99 7.55
N ARG A 79 12.48 -36.14 6.91
CA ARG A 79 13.59 -35.20 7.06
C ARG A 79 13.19 -33.86 6.44
N ALA A 80 13.36 -32.77 7.17
CA ALA A 80 12.97 -31.45 6.67
C ALA A 80 13.77 -31.04 5.42
N VAL A 81 15.03 -31.48 5.34
CA VAL A 81 15.85 -31.28 4.13
C VAL A 81 15.60 -32.41 3.16
N GLY A 82 15.06 -32.08 1.99
CA GLY A 82 14.75 -33.07 0.94
C GLY A 82 13.39 -33.77 1.08
N MET A 83 12.63 -33.50 2.15
CA MET A 83 11.30 -34.09 2.42
C MET A 83 11.28 -35.66 2.28
N THR A 84 12.41 -36.27 2.63
CA THR A 84 12.54 -37.75 2.59
C THR A 84 11.79 -38.36 3.76
N ARG A 85 10.79 -39.18 3.49
CA ARG A 85 9.99 -39.83 4.52
C ARG A 85 10.82 -40.83 5.31
N LEU A 86 10.59 -40.87 6.59
CA LEU A 86 11.21 -41.83 7.48
C LEU A 86 10.30 -43.07 7.59
N PRO A 87 10.86 -44.31 7.42
CA PRO A 87 10.08 -45.54 7.57
C PRO A 87 9.44 -45.66 8.95
N GLU A 88 8.14 -45.89 9.00
CA GLU A 88 7.35 -45.92 10.24
C GLU A 88 7.68 -47.07 11.17
N GLU A 89 8.14 -48.17 10.60
CA GLU A 89 8.47 -49.41 11.33
C GLU A 89 9.80 -49.32 12.07
N VAL A 90 10.60 -48.31 11.80
CA VAL A 90 11.97 -48.15 12.31
C VAL A 90 12.02 -47.03 13.33
N SER A 91 12.83 -47.17 14.38
CA SER A 91 13.01 -46.16 15.42
C SER A 91 13.88 -45.01 14.95
N LEU A 92 13.77 -43.82 15.62
CA LEU A 92 14.56 -42.63 15.32
C LEU A 92 16.07 -42.89 15.39
N SER A 93 16.52 -43.64 16.41
CA SER A 93 17.93 -44.00 16.58
C SER A 93 18.45 -44.89 15.46
N ALA A 94 17.66 -45.85 14.98
CA ALA A 94 18.05 -46.76 13.89
C ALA A 94 18.09 -46.02 12.51
N GLN A 95 17.38 -44.92 12.40
CA GLN A 95 17.38 -44.06 11.21
C GLN A 95 18.45 -42.92 11.25
N GLY A 96 19.29 -42.96 12.29
CA GLY A 96 20.39 -42.00 12.43
C GLY A 96 19.93 -40.57 12.72
N VAL A 97 18.77 -40.39 13.37
CA VAL A 97 18.30 -39.08 13.84
C VAL A 97 19.04 -38.75 15.13
N ALA A 98 19.72 -37.62 15.14
CA ALA A 98 20.51 -37.11 16.27
C ALA A 98 19.76 -36.00 17.02
N ASP A 99 20.23 -35.70 18.24
CA ASP A 99 19.73 -34.57 19.03
C ASP A 99 19.91 -33.25 18.27
N GLY A 100 18.81 -32.49 18.12
CA GLY A 100 18.79 -31.22 17.40
C GLY A 100 18.42 -31.33 15.92
N ASP A 101 18.19 -32.52 15.40
CA ASP A 101 17.78 -32.71 14.01
C ASP A 101 16.40 -32.05 13.73
N LEU A 102 16.29 -31.46 12.53
CA LEU A 102 15.06 -30.90 12.04
C LEU A 102 14.28 -31.93 11.23
N LEU A 103 13.12 -32.31 11.74
CA LEU A 103 12.18 -33.20 11.09
C LEU A 103 10.94 -32.46 10.64
N ALA A 104 10.27 -32.93 9.61
CA ALA A 104 8.97 -32.41 9.17
C ALA A 104 7.87 -33.40 9.54
N PHE A 105 6.73 -32.90 10.02
CA PHE A 105 5.53 -33.70 10.31
C PHE A 105 4.50 -33.36 9.25
N VAL A 106 4.40 -34.22 8.26
CA VAL A 106 3.61 -34.01 7.05
C VAL A 106 2.39 -34.94 7.03
N PRO A 107 1.25 -34.47 6.52
CA PRO A 107 0.11 -35.35 6.36
C PRO A 107 0.50 -36.49 5.41
N GLU A 108 0.18 -37.70 5.80
CA GLU A 108 0.20 -38.80 4.88
C GLU A 108 -0.73 -38.44 3.73
N LYS A 109 -0.15 -37.92 2.64
CA LYS A 109 -0.90 -37.91 1.39
C LYS A 109 -1.15 -39.39 1.09
N THR A 110 -2.33 -39.84 1.35
CA THR A 110 -2.93 -41.05 0.77
C THR A 110 -3.05 -40.84 -0.75
N ALA A 111 -1.95 -40.42 -1.32
CA ALA A 111 -1.66 -40.55 -2.71
C ALA A 111 -0.78 -41.79 -2.87
N ARG A 112 -1.24 -42.91 -2.47
CA ARG A 112 -1.36 -43.91 -3.54
C ARG A 112 -2.26 -43.18 -4.53
N ARG A 113 -1.66 -42.35 -5.36
CA ARG A 113 -2.22 -41.97 -6.63
C ARG A 113 -2.40 -43.31 -7.33
N TYR A 114 -3.56 -43.89 -7.10
CA TYR A 114 -4.11 -44.82 -8.03
C TYR A 114 -4.16 -44.02 -9.31
N THR A 115 -3.12 -44.12 -10.12
CA THR A 115 -3.17 -43.69 -11.52
C THR A 115 -4.12 -44.70 -12.12
N PRO A 116 -5.42 -44.35 -12.25
CA PRO A 116 -6.35 -45.27 -12.85
C PRO A 116 -5.81 -45.51 -14.25
N LEU A 117 -5.72 -46.79 -14.65
CA LEU A 117 -5.39 -47.16 -16.02
C LEU A 117 -6.24 -46.28 -16.93
N ILE A 118 -5.60 -45.49 -17.77
CA ILE A 118 -6.31 -44.60 -18.65
C ILE A 118 -6.84 -45.42 -19.81
N GLU A 119 -7.99 -46.03 -19.61
CA GLU A 119 -8.66 -46.86 -20.62
C GLU A 119 -9.19 -46.01 -21.78
N ASN A 120 -9.32 -44.67 -21.60
CA ASN A 120 -9.88 -43.81 -22.61
C ASN A 120 -9.16 -42.46 -22.63
N VAL A 121 -8.60 -42.09 -23.79
CA VAL A 121 -7.89 -40.82 -24.02
C VAL A 121 -8.76 -39.59 -23.69
N SER A 122 -10.07 -39.67 -23.93
CA SER A 122 -11.02 -38.60 -23.60
C SER A 122 -11.12 -38.34 -22.10
N THR A 123 -11.08 -39.40 -21.27
CA THR A 123 -11.10 -39.30 -19.80
C THR A 123 -9.79 -38.71 -19.28
N ALA A 124 -8.67 -39.07 -19.88
CA ALA A 124 -7.37 -38.51 -19.55
C ALA A 124 -7.33 -36.99 -19.86
N LEU A 125 -7.81 -36.62 -21.04
CA LEU A 125 -7.87 -35.22 -21.47
C LEU A 125 -8.83 -34.40 -20.57
N ALA A 126 -9.98 -34.96 -20.22
CA ALA A 126 -10.94 -34.32 -19.34
C ALA A 126 -10.34 -34.08 -17.94
N ARG A 127 -9.61 -35.05 -17.39
CA ARG A 127 -8.92 -34.92 -16.08
C ARG A 127 -7.78 -33.91 -16.16
N TRP A 128 -6.99 -33.95 -17.23
CA TRP A 128 -5.92 -33.00 -17.45
C TRP A 128 -6.50 -31.59 -17.60
N ALA A 129 -7.56 -31.42 -18.38
CA ALA A 129 -8.26 -30.16 -18.54
C ALA A 129 -8.83 -29.64 -17.20
N HIS A 130 -9.48 -30.50 -16.43
CA HIS A 130 -10.02 -30.14 -15.10
C HIS A 130 -8.92 -29.72 -14.11
N ALA A 131 -7.73 -30.32 -14.20
CA ALA A 131 -6.59 -29.98 -13.36
C ALA A 131 -5.90 -28.67 -13.77
N HIS A 132 -5.92 -28.32 -15.07
CA HIS A 132 -5.23 -27.15 -15.63
C HIS A 132 -6.16 -25.97 -15.93
N PHE A 133 -7.43 -26.24 -16.17
CA PHE A 133 -8.46 -25.25 -16.40
C PHE A 133 -9.54 -25.36 -15.32
N PRO A 134 -9.35 -24.69 -14.18
CA PRO A 134 -10.36 -24.73 -13.12
C PRO A 134 -11.69 -24.18 -13.62
N PRO A 135 -12.83 -24.76 -13.23
CA PRO A 135 -14.14 -24.25 -13.59
C PRO A 135 -14.35 -22.86 -13.00
N VAL A 136 -15.22 -22.07 -13.65
CA VAL A 136 -15.58 -20.72 -13.18
C VAL A 136 -16.03 -20.78 -11.73
N SER A 137 -15.34 -20.08 -10.86
CA SER A 137 -15.69 -19.98 -9.45
C SER A 137 -16.82 -18.96 -9.22
N THR A 138 -17.49 -19.04 -8.08
CA THR A 138 -18.47 -18.03 -7.67
C THR A 138 -17.82 -16.64 -7.54
N HIS A 139 -16.54 -16.59 -7.19
CA HIS A 139 -15.77 -15.37 -7.15
C HIS A 139 -15.61 -14.74 -8.54
N ASP A 140 -15.25 -15.54 -9.55
CA ASP A 140 -15.10 -15.07 -10.94
C ASP A 140 -16.42 -14.55 -11.48
N ALA A 141 -17.53 -15.25 -11.20
CA ALA A 141 -18.87 -14.81 -11.59
C ALA A 141 -19.22 -13.44 -10.98
N VAL A 142 -18.93 -13.23 -9.68
CA VAL A 142 -19.15 -11.94 -9.00
C VAL A 142 -18.27 -10.84 -9.61
N VAL A 143 -17.01 -11.13 -9.92
CA VAL A 143 -16.10 -10.15 -10.55
C VAL A 143 -16.60 -9.76 -11.93
N VAL A 144 -16.97 -10.73 -12.76
CA VAL A 144 -17.51 -10.46 -14.11
C VAL A 144 -18.83 -9.69 -14.04
N ALA A 145 -19.76 -10.11 -13.20
CA ALA A 145 -21.04 -9.38 -13.00
C ALA A 145 -20.79 -7.96 -12.50
N GLY A 146 -19.85 -7.77 -11.57
CA GLY A 146 -19.45 -6.46 -11.08
C GLY A 146 -18.86 -5.57 -12.18
N ALA A 147 -17.99 -6.13 -13.03
CA ALA A 147 -17.39 -5.40 -14.14
C ALA A 147 -18.44 -4.97 -15.19
N LEU A 148 -19.37 -5.87 -15.53
CA LEU A 148 -20.48 -5.55 -16.45
C LEU A 148 -21.40 -4.49 -15.86
N THR A 149 -21.74 -4.59 -14.58
CA THR A 149 -22.56 -3.58 -13.88
C THR A 149 -21.83 -2.23 -13.87
N ALA A 150 -20.53 -2.20 -13.58
CA ALA A 150 -19.74 -0.97 -13.62
C ALA A 150 -19.71 -0.35 -15.03
N ALA A 151 -19.54 -1.17 -16.07
CA ALA A 151 -19.59 -0.70 -17.45
C ALA A 151 -20.97 -0.12 -17.82
N ALA A 152 -22.05 -0.77 -17.41
CA ALA A 152 -23.41 -0.28 -17.63
C ALA A 152 -23.68 1.04 -16.89
N LEU A 153 -23.24 1.15 -15.63
CA LEU A 153 -23.35 2.39 -14.86
C LEU A 153 -22.54 3.53 -15.48
N LEU A 154 -21.33 3.26 -15.97
CA LEU A 154 -20.52 4.24 -16.69
C LEU A 154 -21.19 4.69 -17.98
N GLY A 155 -21.74 3.76 -18.77
CA GLY A 155 -22.50 4.09 -19.97
C GLY A 155 -23.73 4.95 -19.68
N ALA A 156 -24.53 4.59 -18.67
CA ALA A 156 -25.66 5.37 -18.22
C ALA A 156 -25.24 6.76 -17.73
N ALA A 157 -24.14 6.83 -16.95
CA ALA A 157 -23.63 8.10 -16.44
C ALA A 157 -23.18 9.04 -17.59
N LEU A 158 -22.54 8.52 -18.63
CA LEU A 158 -22.18 9.30 -19.81
C LEU A 158 -23.41 9.86 -20.54
N LEU A 159 -24.46 9.05 -20.70
CA LEU A 159 -25.72 9.48 -21.33
C LEU A 159 -26.42 10.58 -20.49
N VAL A 160 -26.52 10.40 -19.18
CA VAL A 160 -27.14 11.38 -18.27
C VAL A 160 -26.28 12.65 -18.20
N TRP A 161 -24.94 12.53 -18.21
CA TRP A 161 -24.03 13.66 -18.30
C TRP A 161 -24.22 14.46 -19.57
N ARG A 162 -24.34 13.77 -20.73
CA ARG A 162 -24.66 14.41 -22.02
C ARG A 162 -26.01 15.12 -21.98
N LEU A 163 -27.02 14.48 -21.37
CA LEU A 163 -28.36 15.05 -21.21
C LEU A 163 -28.31 16.37 -20.44
N ARG A 164 -27.45 16.49 -19.42
CA ARG A 164 -27.30 17.71 -18.61
C ARG A 164 -27.00 18.97 -19.43
N TRP A 165 -26.22 18.83 -20.49
CA TRP A 165 -25.78 19.96 -21.30
C TRP A 165 -26.65 20.20 -22.56
N ALA A 166 -27.52 19.26 -22.87
CA ALA A 166 -28.39 19.31 -24.06
C ALA A 166 -29.84 19.66 -23.71
N ALA A 167 -30.31 19.32 -22.50
CA ALA A 167 -31.72 19.36 -22.14
C ALA A 167 -32.06 20.34 -21.04
N GLN A 168 -33.27 20.89 -21.14
CA GLN A 168 -33.97 21.56 -20.05
C GLN A 168 -35.10 20.62 -19.60
N PRO A 169 -35.38 20.49 -18.30
CA PRO A 169 -34.88 21.30 -17.16
C PRO A 169 -33.54 20.79 -16.59
N PHE A 170 -32.70 21.71 -16.13
CA PHE A 170 -31.35 21.47 -15.62
C PHE A 170 -31.29 20.55 -14.40
N TRP A 171 -32.34 20.48 -13.59
CA TRP A 171 -32.44 19.65 -12.37
C TRP A 171 -32.61 18.15 -12.66
N LEU A 172 -32.97 17.77 -13.89
CA LEU A 172 -33.29 16.37 -14.25
C LEU A 172 -32.07 15.46 -14.07
N SER A 173 -30.92 15.85 -14.63
CA SER A 173 -29.69 15.04 -14.54
C SER A 173 -29.19 14.86 -13.10
N PRO A 174 -29.03 15.91 -12.26
CA PRO A 174 -28.67 15.72 -10.88
C PRO A 174 -29.69 14.87 -10.10
N ALA A 175 -30.98 14.97 -10.39
CA ALA A 175 -32.01 14.14 -9.77
C ALA A 175 -31.83 12.65 -10.14
N ILE A 176 -31.58 12.33 -11.42
CA ILE A 176 -31.33 10.95 -11.85
C ILE A 176 -30.09 10.39 -11.15
N PHE A 177 -28.99 11.14 -11.11
CA PHE A 177 -27.78 10.70 -10.42
C PHE A 177 -28.00 10.51 -8.92
N ALA A 178 -28.73 11.41 -8.25
CA ALA A 178 -29.01 11.32 -6.83
C ALA A 178 -29.90 10.09 -6.51
N VAL A 179 -30.95 9.85 -7.30
CA VAL A 179 -31.82 8.68 -7.14
C VAL A 179 -31.04 7.39 -7.38
N THR A 180 -30.24 7.32 -8.44
CA THR A 180 -29.39 6.16 -8.72
C THR A 180 -28.42 5.90 -7.59
N ALA A 181 -27.78 6.95 -7.06
CA ALA A 181 -26.87 6.84 -5.92
C ALA A 181 -27.61 6.35 -4.65
N ALA A 182 -28.81 6.84 -4.39
CA ALA A 182 -29.63 6.38 -3.25
C ALA A 182 -29.99 4.90 -3.37
N ILE A 183 -30.38 4.43 -4.55
CA ILE A 183 -30.66 3.01 -4.84
C ILE A 183 -29.39 2.17 -4.59
N LEU A 184 -28.23 2.60 -5.11
CA LEU A 184 -26.97 1.89 -4.92
C LEU A 184 -26.52 1.88 -3.46
N LEU A 185 -26.76 2.94 -2.72
CA LEU A 185 -26.48 3.00 -1.28
C LEU A 185 -27.41 2.06 -0.51
N ALA A 186 -28.69 2.03 -0.85
CA ALA A 186 -29.66 1.10 -0.26
C ALA A 186 -29.26 -0.36 -0.57
N THR A 187 -28.86 -0.67 -1.81
CA THR A 187 -28.35 -2.01 -2.18
C THR A 187 -27.09 -2.38 -1.40
N ALA A 188 -26.16 -1.46 -1.21
CA ALA A 188 -24.97 -1.69 -0.38
C ALA A 188 -25.34 -2.01 1.08
N MET A 189 -26.27 -1.26 1.66
CA MET A 189 -26.75 -1.47 3.05
C MET A 189 -27.50 -2.79 3.21
N LEU A 190 -28.39 -3.11 2.28
CA LEU A 190 -29.15 -4.37 2.29
C LEU A 190 -28.23 -5.58 2.09
N SER A 191 -27.31 -5.49 1.14
CA SER A 191 -26.29 -6.53 0.89
C SER A 191 -25.38 -6.74 2.11
N ALA A 192 -25.00 -5.67 2.79
CA ALA A 192 -24.22 -5.77 4.03
C ALA A 192 -24.99 -6.48 5.14
N ARG A 193 -26.30 -6.17 5.31
CA ARG A 193 -27.17 -6.84 6.28
C ARG A 193 -27.43 -8.30 5.94
N ALA A 194 -27.53 -8.62 4.66
CA ALA A 194 -27.72 -9.99 4.16
C ALA A 194 -26.43 -10.85 4.20
N GLY A 195 -25.32 -10.31 4.67
CA GLY A 195 -24.04 -11.04 4.72
C GLY A 195 -23.41 -11.32 3.35
N ALA A 196 -23.76 -10.52 2.32
CA ALA A 196 -23.22 -10.68 0.99
C ALA A 196 -21.70 -10.44 0.96
N SER A 197 -21.03 -10.90 -0.11
CA SER A 197 -19.60 -10.74 -0.28
C SER A 197 -19.16 -9.28 -0.19
N ARG A 198 -18.03 -9.03 0.43
CA ARG A 198 -17.47 -7.68 0.59
C ARG A 198 -17.26 -6.95 -0.73
N VAL A 199 -16.99 -7.68 -1.81
CA VAL A 199 -16.82 -7.13 -3.16
C VAL A 199 -18.11 -6.45 -3.63
N ILE A 200 -19.26 -7.07 -3.41
CA ILE A 200 -20.57 -6.51 -3.79
C ILE A 200 -20.89 -5.27 -2.96
N VAL A 201 -20.72 -5.35 -1.64
CA VAL A 201 -21.01 -4.24 -0.71
C VAL A 201 -20.11 -3.03 -1.01
N ASP A 202 -18.79 -3.25 -1.12
CA ASP A 202 -17.83 -2.18 -1.41
C ASP A 202 -18.07 -1.62 -2.81
N GLY A 203 -18.31 -2.48 -3.82
CA GLY A 203 -18.60 -2.06 -5.19
C GLY A 203 -19.83 -1.16 -5.29
N ALA A 204 -20.94 -1.55 -4.66
CA ALA A 204 -22.17 -0.76 -4.62
C ALA A 204 -21.98 0.57 -3.86
N ALA A 205 -21.23 0.57 -2.75
CA ALA A 205 -20.94 1.79 -1.99
C ALA A 205 -20.05 2.78 -2.79
N TRP A 206 -19.03 2.28 -3.50
CA TRP A 206 -18.22 3.12 -4.39
C TRP A 206 -19.01 3.65 -5.59
N ALA A 207 -19.87 2.83 -6.19
CA ALA A 207 -20.75 3.26 -7.27
C ALA A 207 -21.74 4.33 -6.79
N ALA A 208 -22.31 4.19 -5.58
CA ALA A 208 -23.15 5.22 -4.96
C ALA A 208 -22.38 6.52 -4.76
N LEU A 209 -21.15 6.46 -4.26
CA LEU A 209 -20.30 7.65 -4.10
C LEU A 209 -20.06 8.36 -5.43
N VAL A 210 -19.71 7.62 -6.49
CA VAL A 210 -19.54 8.19 -7.84
C VAL A 210 -20.85 8.84 -8.32
N GLY A 211 -21.99 8.20 -8.13
CA GLY A 211 -23.30 8.78 -8.45
C GLY A 211 -23.58 10.09 -7.71
N LEU A 212 -23.26 10.16 -6.40
CA LEU A 212 -23.40 11.39 -5.62
C LEU A 212 -22.47 12.50 -6.11
N VAL A 213 -21.23 12.16 -6.45
CA VAL A 213 -20.27 13.13 -7.03
C VAL A 213 -20.75 13.68 -8.37
N LEU A 214 -21.30 12.83 -9.23
CA LEU A 214 -21.91 13.24 -10.51
C LEU A 214 -23.17 14.08 -10.29
N ALA A 215 -23.99 13.78 -9.28
CA ALA A 215 -25.11 14.62 -8.89
C ALA A 215 -24.62 16.01 -8.47
N GLY A 216 -23.60 16.07 -7.61
CA GLY A 216 -22.98 17.33 -7.21
C GLY A 216 -22.36 18.09 -8.40
N ALA A 217 -21.67 17.38 -9.30
CA ALA A 217 -21.06 17.95 -10.50
C ALA A 217 -22.10 18.52 -11.49
N SER A 218 -23.31 17.97 -11.52
CA SER A 218 -24.35 18.39 -12.46
C SER A 218 -25.36 19.39 -11.86
N ALA A 219 -25.35 19.60 -10.54
CA ALA A 219 -26.34 20.40 -9.82
C ALA A 219 -26.27 21.92 -10.06
N PRO A 220 -25.06 22.58 -10.12
CA PRO A 220 -25.01 24.02 -10.29
C PRO A 220 -25.66 24.48 -11.59
N TYR A 221 -26.28 25.65 -11.55
CA TYR A 221 -26.86 26.26 -12.75
C TYR A 221 -25.79 26.70 -13.74
N GLY A 222 -26.02 26.48 -15.03
CA GLY A 222 -25.11 26.85 -16.12
C GLY A 222 -25.26 25.93 -17.33
N ASN A 223 -24.87 26.44 -18.50
CA ASN A 223 -24.94 25.70 -19.77
C ASN A 223 -23.64 24.97 -20.14
N GLN A 224 -22.59 25.17 -19.35
CA GLN A 224 -21.28 24.55 -19.54
C GLN A 224 -20.66 24.16 -18.20
N PRO A 225 -19.85 23.09 -18.14
CA PRO A 225 -19.13 22.73 -16.92
C PRO A 225 -18.13 23.84 -16.55
N GLY A 226 -18.14 24.29 -15.29
CA GLY A 226 -17.30 25.36 -14.80
C GLY A 226 -16.82 25.12 -13.36
N ALA A 227 -16.18 26.12 -12.77
CA ALA A 227 -15.65 26.06 -11.42
C ALA A 227 -16.68 25.67 -10.35
N PRO A 228 -17.94 26.15 -10.35
CA PRO A 228 -18.96 25.75 -9.38
C PRO A 228 -19.28 24.25 -9.42
N HIS A 229 -19.29 23.66 -10.62
CA HIS A 229 -19.55 22.23 -10.83
C HIS A 229 -18.41 21.38 -10.24
N ALA A 230 -17.17 21.73 -10.52
CA ALA A 230 -15.98 21.05 -9.97
C ALA A 230 -15.90 21.21 -8.45
N PHE A 231 -16.20 22.40 -7.93
CA PHE A 231 -16.22 22.68 -6.50
C PHE A 231 -17.24 21.81 -5.75
N LEU A 232 -18.49 21.79 -6.20
CA LEU A 232 -19.52 21.00 -5.52
C LEU A 232 -19.26 19.49 -5.62
N ALA A 233 -18.80 19.02 -6.79
CA ALA A 233 -18.35 17.63 -6.96
C ALA A 233 -17.24 17.26 -5.96
N ALA A 234 -16.25 18.13 -5.79
CA ALA A 234 -15.14 17.90 -4.88
C ALA A 234 -15.56 17.90 -3.40
N VAL A 235 -16.48 18.79 -3.02
CA VAL A 235 -17.05 18.81 -1.66
C VAL A 235 -17.81 17.51 -1.38
N VAL A 236 -18.67 17.09 -2.29
CA VAL A 236 -19.44 15.84 -2.16
C VAL A 236 -18.50 14.63 -2.12
N ALA A 237 -17.48 14.59 -2.96
CA ALA A 237 -16.49 13.52 -2.97
C ALA A 237 -15.72 13.45 -1.64
N THR A 238 -15.32 14.59 -1.08
CA THR A 238 -14.61 14.67 0.20
C THR A 238 -15.46 14.12 1.33
N VAL A 239 -16.69 14.63 1.49
CA VAL A 239 -17.58 14.20 2.55
C VAL A 239 -17.95 12.72 2.39
N GLY A 240 -18.31 12.31 1.17
CA GLY A 240 -18.73 10.95 0.88
C GLY A 240 -17.63 9.92 1.11
N VAL A 241 -16.38 10.20 0.69
CA VAL A 241 -15.28 9.25 0.90
C VAL A 241 -14.87 9.16 2.36
N LEU A 242 -14.91 10.25 3.11
CA LEU A 242 -14.64 10.25 4.54
C LEU A 242 -15.69 9.45 5.32
N LEU A 243 -16.96 9.63 4.98
CA LEU A 243 -18.07 8.83 5.55
C LEU A 243 -17.88 7.35 5.21
N LEU A 244 -17.59 7.01 3.96
CA LEU A 244 -17.35 5.63 3.53
C LEU A 244 -16.19 5.00 4.30
N ALA A 245 -15.05 5.67 4.40
CA ALA A 245 -13.88 5.17 5.12
C ALA A 245 -14.15 5.02 6.62
N ARG A 246 -14.91 5.94 7.22
CA ARG A 246 -15.25 5.88 8.65
C ARG A 246 -16.24 4.75 8.94
N MET A 247 -17.28 4.57 8.12
CA MET A 247 -18.29 3.54 8.31
C MET A 247 -17.77 2.12 8.08
N THR A 248 -16.89 1.97 7.06
CA THR A 248 -16.33 0.66 6.71
C THR A 248 -15.06 0.33 7.50
N GLY A 249 -14.40 1.31 8.12
CA GLY A 249 -13.07 1.16 8.73
C GLY A 249 -11.94 0.87 7.72
N ARG A 250 -12.26 0.86 6.44
CA ARG A 250 -11.39 0.46 5.32
C ARG A 250 -11.21 1.63 4.34
N HIS A 251 -10.47 1.40 3.27
CA HIS A 251 -10.30 2.35 2.16
C HIS A 251 -9.58 3.67 2.52
N TRP A 252 -8.86 3.73 3.66
CA TRP A 252 -8.15 4.95 4.11
C TRP A 252 -7.13 5.47 3.08
N THR A 253 -6.52 4.57 2.29
CA THR A 253 -5.61 4.98 1.20
C THR A 253 -6.35 5.75 0.11
N ALA A 254 -7.48 5.21 -0.36
CA ALA A 254 -8.32 5.88 -1.37
C ALA A 254 -8.91 7.18 -0.82
N ALA A 255 -9.38 7.18 0.44
CA ALA A 255 -9.90 8.36 1.10
C ALA A 255 -8.85 9.48 1.18
N ALA A 256 -7.63 9.18 1.61
CA ALA A 256 -6.55 10.16 1.67
C ALA A 256 -6.19 10.70 0.28
N ALA A 257 -6.14 9.84 -0.75
CA ALA A 257 -5.87 10.27 -2.11
C ALA A 257 -6.96 11.21 -2.65
N ILE A 258 -8.23 10.81 -2.51
CA ILE A 258 -9.37 11.62 -2.97
C ILE A 258 -9.43 12.95 -2.21
N VAL A 259 -9.29 12.94 -0.89
CA VAL A 259 -9.29 14.17 -0.08
C VAL A 259 -8.17 15.11 -0.51
N THR A 260 -6.97 14.60 -0.80
CA THR A 260 -5.86 15.43 -1.29
C THR A 260 -6.19 16.08 -2.63
N VAL A 261 -6.72 15.30 -3.59
CA VAL A 261 -7.12 15.81 -4.91
C VAL A 261 -8.28 16.81 -4.78
N THR A 262 -9.31 16.46 -4.03
CA THR A 262 -10.50 17.33 -3.88
C THR A 262 -10.19 18.61 -3.13
N THR A 263 -9.28 18.61 -2.16
CA THR A 263 -8.80 19.83 -1.50
C THR A 263 -8.17 20.79 -2.52
N ALA A 264 -7.33 20.28 -3.43
CA ALA A 264 -6.77 21.08 -4.50
C ALA A 264 -7.85 21.63 -5.47
N VAL A 265 -8.83 20.79 -5.84
CA VAL A 265 -9.95 21.20 -6.71
C VAL A 265 -10.83 22.25 -6.02
N ILE A 266 -11.13 22.08 -4.73
CA ILE A 266 -11.88 23.06 -3.92
C ILE A 266 -11.15 24.40 -3.89
N ALA A 267 -9.84 24.38 -3.59
CA ALA A 267 -9.05 25.61 -3.56
C ALA A 267 -9.00 26.30 -4.94
N ALA A 268 -8.77 25.55 -6.02
CA ALA A 268 -8.78 26.05 -7.38
C ALA A 268 -10.16 26.61 -7.78
N GLY A 269 -11.22 25.87 -7.44
CA GLY A 269 -12.60 26.27 -7.71
C GLY A 269 -12.99 27.56 -7.00
N LEU A 270 -12.72 27.67 -5.71
CA LEU A 270 -12.94 28.89 -4.92
C LEU A 270 -12.17 30.08 -5.50
N THR A 271 -10.87 29.90 -5.78
CA THR A 271 -10.07 30.97 -6.36
C THR A 271 -10.68 31.47 -7.67
N ARG A 272 -11.15 30.55 -8.54
CA ARG A 272 -11.74 30.94 -9.82
C ARG A 272 -13.17 31.51 -9.71
N MET A 273 -13.90 31.17 -8.63
CA MET A 273 -15.25 31.71 -8.39
C MET A 273 -15.22 33.13 -7.84
N PHE A 274 -14.24 33.45 -6.97
CA PHE A 274 -14.13 34.75 -6.32
C PHE A 274 -13.20 35.72 -7.04
N PHE A 275 -12.22 35.17 -7.78
CA PHE A 275 -11.21 35.95 -8.48
C PHE A 275 -11.15 35.48 -9.94
N ASP A 276 -11.19 36.40 -10.87
CA ASP A 276 -11.05 36.05 -12.31
C ASP A 276 -9.59 35.76 -12.68
N VAL A 277 -9.05 34.71 -12.08
CA VAL A 277 -7.66 34.30 -12.27
C VAL A 277 -7.58 33.22 -13.36
N PRO A 278 -6.69 33.35 -14.35
CA PRO A 278 -6.47 32.32 -15.36
C PRO A 278 -6.07 30.98 -14.75
N ALA A 279 -6.55 29.87 -15.34
CA ALA A 279 -6.25 28.52 -14.87
C ALA A 279 -4.74 28.24 -14.78
N GLN A 280 -3.95 28.81 -15.69
CA GLN A 280 -2.48 28.71 -15.69
C GLN A 280 -1.87 29.20 -14.38
N ARG A 281 -2.29 30.37 -13.89
CA ARG A 281 -1.75 30.95 -12.63
C ARG A 281 -2.11 30.10 -11.43
N ILE A 282 -3.35 29.60 -11.39
CA ILE A 282 -3.81 28.69 -10.33
C ILE A 282 -2.98 27.42 -10.35
N ALA A 283 -2.73 26.83 -11.52
CA ALA A 283 -1.94 25.64 -11.69
C ALA A 283 -0.49 25.79 -11.21
N ILE A 284 0.14 26.93 -11.50
CA ILE A 284 1.50 27.26 -11.02
C ILE A 284 1.54 27.30 -9.48
N VAL A 285 0.56 27.98 -8.85
CA VAL A 285 0.45 28.02 -7.39
C VAL A 285 0.21 26.62 -6.82
N MET A 286 -0.59 25.78 -7.49
CA MET A 286 -0.80 24.40 -7.09
C MET A 286 0.49 23.56 -7.17
N LEU A 287 1.37 23.76 -8.14
CA LEU A 287 2.69 23.11 -8.19
C LEU A 287 3.56 23.49 -7.00
N MET A 288 3.53 24.75 -6.57
CA MET A 288 4.21 25.16 -5.33
C MET A 288 3.58 24.48 -4.09
N ALA A 289 2.25 24.46 -4.02
CA ALA A 289 1.53 23.78 -2.94
C ALA A 289 1.83 22.27 -2.88
N VAL A 290 2.00 21.60 -4.02
CA VAL A 290 2.42 20.19 -4.14
C VAL A 290 3.76 19.94 -3.48
N LEU A 291 4.74 20.83 -3.65
CA LEU A 291 6.05 20.69 -2.98
C LEU A 291 5.92 20.81 -1.46
N ILE A 292 5.14 21.79 -0.99
CA ILE A 292 4.87 21.96 0.46
C ILE A 292 4.12 20.74 1.00
N ALA A 293 3.05 20.33 0.31
CA ALA A 293 2.24 19.16 0.69
C ALA A 293 3.07 17.86 0.73
N SER A 294 3.99 17.68 -0.21
CA SER A 294 4.88 16.53 -0.22
C SER A 294 5.76 16.46 1.03
N ARG A 295 6.20 17.61 1.55
CA ARG A 295 6.95 17.71 2.81
C ARG A 295 6.07 17.48 4.04
N ALA A 296 4.86 18.00 4.02
CA ALA A 296 3.90 17.84 5.11
C ALA A 296 3.25 16.44 5.16
N ALA A 297 3.33 15.65 4.08
CA ALA A 297 2.63 14.37 3.96
C ALA A 297 2.96 13.38 5.10
N THR A 298 4.22 13.32 5.54
CA THR A 298 4.64 12.47 6.66
C THR A 298 4.03 12.93 7.98
N ALA A 299 4.02 14.24 8.24
CA ALA A 299 3.41 14.82 9.43
C ALA A 299 1.88 14.60 9.43
N ILE A 300 1.23 14.75 8.28
CA ILE A 300 -0.20 14.47 8.10
C ILE A 300 -0.50 13.01 8.40
N GLY A 301 0.29 12.07 7.87
CA GLY A 301 0.15 10.64 8.12
C GLY A 301 0.25 10.27 9.60
N LEU A 302 1.19 10.84 10.32
CA LEU A 302 1.38 10.65 11.75
C LEU A 302 0.23 11.28 12.55
N TRP A 303 -0.16 12.50 12.23
CA TRP A 303 -1.25 13.22 12.90
C TRP A 303 -2.59 12.49 12.77
N MET A 304 -2.94 12.05 11.57
CA MET A 304 -4.19 11.31 11.33
C MET A 304 -4.21 9.93 11.99
N SER A 305 -3.06 9.35 12.24
CA SER A 305 -2.94 8.05 12.89
C SER A 305 -3.04 8.13 14.41
N LYS A 306 -3.16 9.35 14.96
CA LYS A 306 -3.20 9.61 16.39
C LYS A 306 -2.02 8.97 17.14
N VAL A 307 -0.83 9.03 16.53
CA VAL A 307 0.39 8.59 17.19
C VAL A 307 0.59 9.50 18.40
N PRO A 308 0.64 8.98 19.62
CA PRO A 308 0.97 9.79 20.79
C PRO A 308 2.37 10.39 20.57
N ARG A 309 2.46 11.70 20.63
CA ARG A 309 3.77 12.38 20.58
C ARG A 309 4.46 12.04 21.89
N GLN A 310 5.62 11.43 21.80
CA GLN A 310 6.48 11.34 22.97
C GLN A 310 6.87 12.77 23.34
N SER A 311 6.50 13.20 24.55
CA SER A 311 7.01 14.44 25.08
C SER A 311 8.48 14.20 25.41
N PHE A 312 9.38 14.96 24.82
CA PHE A 312 10.81 14.91 25.16
C PHE A 312 11.05 15.27 26.63
N GLU A 313 10.10 15.88 27.28
CA GLU A 313 10.10 16.18 28.71
C GLU A 313 10.23 14.92 29.57
N SER A 314 9.61 13.79 29.15
CA SER A 314 9.75 12.52 29.86
C SER A 314 11.15 11.89 29.74
N ILE A 315 11.91 12.23 28.68
CA ILE A 315 13.27 11.71 28.44
C ILE A 315 14.32 12.53 29.18
N THR A 316 14.06 13.82 29.40
CA THR A 316 14.98 14.73 30.11
C THR A 316 14.79 14.72 31.62
N GLY A 317 13.89 13.89 32.15
CA GLY A 317 13.73 13.68 33.59
C GLY A 317 13.20 14.89 34.38
N ARG A 318 12.69 15.91 33.71
CA ARG A 318 12.20 17.12 34.40
C ARG A 318 10.97 16.88 35.24
N ASP A 319 10.14 15.87 34.89
CA ASP A 319 8.86 15.63 35.55
C ASP A 319 8.71 14.22 36.17
N MET A 320 9.77 13.40 36.13
CA MET A 320 9.71 12.08 36.76
C MET A 320 9.76 12.13 38.28
N PHE A 321 10.21 13.25 38.83
CA PHE A 321 10.33 13.43 40.28
C PHE A 321 9.90 14.85 40.66
N THR A 322 8.89 14.99 41.48
CA THR A 322 8.52 16.26 42.13
C THR A 322 8.88 16.22 43.61
N ARG A 323 9.25 17.37 44.09
CA ARG A 323 9.50 17.58 45.50
C ARG A 323 8.18 17.89 46.21
N ALA A 324 7.81 17.10 47.20
CA ALA A 324 6.67 17.45 48.04
C ALA A 324 6.99 18.67 48.91
N PRO A 325 6.07 19.63 49.06
CA PRO A 325 6.31 20.80 49.90
C PRO A 325 6.69 20.39 51.33
N GLY A 326 7.86 20.85 51.80
CA GLY A 326 8.33 20.60 53.19
C GLY A 326 9.28 19.42 53.36
N GLN A 327 9.65 18.71 52.30
CA GLN A 327 10.67 17.64 52.36
C GLN A 327 12.09 18.17 52.11
N PRO A 328 13.13 17.52 52.73
CA PRO A 328 14.54 17.87 52.51
C PRO A 328 14.94 17.77 51.01
N GLU A 329 16.01 18.52 50.66
CA GLU A 329 16.47 18.61 49.25
C GLU A 329 16.82 17.30 48.58
N ASP A 330 17.17 16.29 49.37
CA ASP A 330 17.61 14.97 48.87
C ASP A 330 16.46 13.97 48.67
N THR A 331 15.19 14.36 48.94
CA THR A 331 14.04 13.45 48.82
C THR A 331 13.31 13.68 47.50
N LEU A 332 13.67 12.92 46.52
CA LEU A 332 12.96 12.86 45.24
C LEU A 332 11.89 11.76 45.29
N THR A 333 10.63 12.14 45.27
CA THR A 333 9.52 11.18 45.15
C THR A 333 9.08 11.05 43.68
N PRO A 334 8.84 9.82 43.19
CA PRO A 334 8.28 9.64 41.86
C PRO A 334 6.93 10.35 41.74
N VAL A 335 6.70 11.08 40.67
CA VAL A 335 5.40 11.71 40.42
C VAL A 335 4.42 10.60 40.03
N GLU A 336 3.51 10.25 40.93
CA GLU A 336 2.45 9.26 40.68
C GLU A 336 1.51 9.67 39.54
N SER A 337 1.48 10.95 39.19
CA SER A 337 0.69 11.53 38.13
C SER A 337 1.48 11.83 36.83
N ALA A 338 2.75 11.40 36.74
CA ALA A 338 3.41 11.41 35.43
C ALA A 338 2.49 10.67 34.48
N ALA A 339 1.98 11.41 33.48
CA ALA A 339 1.07 10.85 32.50
C ALA A 339 1.66 9.52 32.06
N HIS A 340 0.90 8.44 32.29
CA HIS A 340 1.37 7.11 31.99
C HIS A 340 1.84 7.18 30.55
N ASP A 341 3.13 6.98 30.33
CA ASP A 341 3.65 6.77 28.99
C ASP A 341 2.75 5.72 28.37
N VAL A 342 1.88 6.15 27.46
CA VAL A 342 0.98 5.25 26.76
C VAL A 342 1.88 4.51 25.79
N THR A 343 2.74 3.66 26.34
CA THR A 343 3.52 2.71 25.56
C THR A 343 2.54 1.81 24.88
N LEU A 344 2.32 2.10 23.59
CA LEU A 344 1.49 1.29 22.74
C LEU A 344 2.02 -0.14 22.82
N ARG A 345 1.16 -1.11 23.14
CA ARG A 345 1.50 -2.53 23.06
C ARG A 345 1.91 -2.85 21.62
N GLY A 346 2.78 -3.82 21.41
CA GLY A 346 3.36 -4.12 20.08
C GLY A 346 2.33 -4.23 18.95
N GLU A 347 1.17 -4.84 19.22
CA GLU A 347 0.05 -4.92 18.24
C GLU A 347 -0.55 -3.56 17.90
N GLN A 348 -0.69 -2.68 18.88
CA GLN A 348 -1.21 -1.32 18.68
C GLN A 348 -0.22 -0.47 17.86
N VAL A 349 1.09 -0.64 18.10
CA VAL A 349 2.14 0.00 17.29
C VAL A 349 2.05 -0.44 15.84
N ALA A 350 1.88 -1.74 15.59
CA ALA A 350 1.75 -2.28 14.25
C ALA A 350 0.49 -1.76 13.52
N GLU A 351 -0.65 -1.65 14.22
CA GLU A 351 -1.89 -1.12 13.61
C GLU A 351 -1.78 0.38 13.30
N VAL A 352 -1.24 1.16 14.23
CA VAL A 352 -0.99 2.60 14.03
C VAL A 352 -0.02 2.82 12.88
N ALA A 353 1.06 2.04 12.81
CA ALA A 353 2.02 2.10 11.70
C ALA A 353 1.37 1.74 10.35
N ARG A 354 0.56 0.68 10.31
CA ARG A 354 -0.20 0.31 9.10
C ARG A 354 -1.16 1.41 8.66
N ARG A 355 -1.89 2.01 9.60
CA ARG A 355 -2.83 3.10 9.33
C ARG A 355 -2.11 4.34 8.82
N SER A 356 -1.02 4.75 9.47
CA SER A 356 -0.18 5.87 9.04
C SER A 356 0.36 5.65 7.62
N ASN A 357 0.87 4.46 7.34
CA ASN A 357 1.39 4.10 6.02
C ASN A 357 0.30 4.12 4.93
N ARG A 358 -0.94 3.68 5.23
CA ARG A 358 -2.07 3.75 4.30
C ARG A 358 -2.44 5.20 3.97
N VAL A 359 -2.53 6.06 4.99
CA VAL A 359 -2.84 7.48 4.81
C VAL A 359 -1.73 8.18 4.03
N LEU A 360 -0.46 7.95 4.38
CA LEU A 360 0.69 8.51 3.69
C LEU A 360 0.72 8.08 2.21
N THR A 361 0.51 6.79 1.92
CA THR A 361 0.44 6.29 0.54
C THR A 361 -0.67 7.00 -0.25
N GLY A 362 -1.85 7.15 0.34
CA GLY A 362 -2.97 7.85 -0.29
C GLY A 362 -2.67 9.33 -0.54
N THR A 363 -2.12 10.03 0.45
CA THR A 363 -1.75 11.44 0.31
C THR A 363 -0.73 11.65 -0.81
N LEU A 364 0.32 10.80 -0.88
CA LEU A 364 1.33 10.88 -1.93
C LEU A 364 0.75 10.57 -3.32
N LEU A 365 -0.20 9.62 -3.41
CA LEU A 365 -0.93 9.36 -4.65
C LEU A 365 -1.76 10.57 -5.08
N GLY A 366 -2.49 11.19 -4.14
CA GLY A 366 -3.23 12.41 -4.41
C GLY A 366 -2.32 13.56 -4.86
N ILE A 367 -1.18 13.75 -4.22
CA ILE A 367 -0.16 14.73 -4.62
C ILE A 367 0.32 14.47 -6.05
N ALA A 368 0.61 13.22 -6.42
CA ALA A 368 1.03 12.87 -7.78
C ALA A 368 -0.05 13.20 -8.84
N VAL A 369 -1.32 12.95 -8.53
CA VAL A 369 -2.44 13.30 -9.42
C VAL A 369 -2.59 14.81 -9.54
N VAL A 370 -2.53 15.55 -8.42
CA VAL A 370 -2.59 17.03 -8.44
C VAL A 370 -1.42 17.61 -9.20
N GLN A 371 -0.21 17.08 -9.02
CA GLN A 371 0.98 17.49 -9.76
C GLN A 371 0.79 17.33 -11.26
N LEU A 372 0.31 16.17 -11.71
CA LEU A 372 0.07 15.90 -13.13
C LEU A 372 -0.97 16.85 -13.72
N ALA A 373 -2.10 17.04 -13.04
CA ALA A 373 -3.15 17.95 -13.47
C ALA A 373 -2.65 19.41 -13.49
N ALA A 374 -1.97 19.85 -12.45
CA ALA A 374 -1.40 21.19 -12.38
C ALA A 374 -0.32 21.41 -13.46
N SER A 375 0.52 20.41 -13.75
CA SER A 375 1.50 20.48 -14.83
C SER A 375 0.84 20.67 -16.19
N TRP A 376 -0.27 19.98 -16.45
CA TRP A 376 -1.04 20.14 -17.67
C TRP A 376 -1.61 21.53 -17.85
N TRP A 377 -2.25 22.08 -16.80
CA TRP A 377 -2.88 23.39 -16.86
C TRP A 377 -1.90 24.57 -16.72
N ALA A 378 -0.69 24.34 -16.17
CA ALA A 378 0.36 25.36 -16.10
C ALA A 378 0.94 25.70 -17.47
N ILE A 379 0.85 24.79 -18.43
CA ILE A 379 1.36 24.95 -19.78
C ILE A 379 0.27 25.58 -20.64
N ALA A 380 0.57 26.75 -21.21
CA ALA A 380 -0.32 27.45 -22.14
C ALA A 380 0.47 27.77 -23.42
N PRO A 381 0.44 26.90 -24.43
CA PRO A 381 1.12 27.13 -25.71
C PRO A 381 0.67 28.45 -26.34
N GLY A 382 1.63 29.25 -26.82
CA GLY A 382 1.35 30.58 -27.41
C GLY A 382 1.25 31.74 -26.41
N SER A 383 1.30 31.48 -25.10
CA SER A 383 1.32 32.59 -24.09
C SER A 383 2.72 33.17 -23.89
N GLY A 384 2.82 34.43 -23.51
CA GLY A 384 4.09 35.12 -23.22
C GLY A 384 4.84 34.53 -21.99
N SER A 385 4.16 33.73 -21.18
CA SER A 385 4.71 33.08 -19.96
C SER A 385 5.08 31.60 -20.16
N GLN A 386 5.29 31.13 -21.39
CA GLN A 386 5.57 29.71 -21.69
C GLN A 386 6.83 29.21 -20.99
N TRP A 387 7.97 29.90 -21.18
CA TRP A 387 9.25 29.46 -20.64
C TRP A 387 9.30 29.36 -19.12
N PRO A 388 8.87 30.41 -18.37
CA PRO A 388 8.86 30.30 -16.92
C PRO A 388 7.94 29.18 -16.41
N SER A 389 6.81 28.95 -17.06
CA SER A 389 5.88 27.86 -16.70
C SER A 389 6.51 26.47 -16.92
N ILE A 390 7.20 26.26 -18.05
CA ILE A 390 7.91 25.02 -18.34
C ILE A 390 8.99 24.77 -17.27
N VAL A 391 9.77 25.81 -16.93
CA VAL A 391 10.80 25.70 -15.89
C VAL A 391 10.18 25.30 -14.54
N VAL A 392 9.08 25.91 -14.14
CA VAL A 392 8.38 25.55 -12.89
C VAL A 392 7.95 24.08 -12.89
N VAL A 393 7.34 23.58 -13.98
CA VAL A 393 6.91 22.18 -14.09
C VAL A 393 8.12 21.24 -14.02
N VAL A 394 9.17 21.51 -14.81
CA VAL A 394 10.38 20.68 -14.85
C VAL A 394 11.07 20.64 -13.50
N VAL A 395 11.32 21.79 -12.89
CA VAL A 395 12.03 21.85 -11.60
C VAL A 395 11.20 21.23 -10.49
N THR A 396 9.86 21.44 -10.47
CA THR A 396 8.98 20.76 -9.52
C THR A 396 9.07 19.24 -9.65
N ALA A 397 9.01 18.71 -10.88
CA ALA A 397 9.10 17.29 -11.13
C ALA A 397 10.47 16.72 -10.71
N LEU A 398 11.56 17.41 -11.03
CA LEU A 398 12.90 17.02 -10.64
C LEU A 398 13.10 17.05 -9.12
N CYS A 399 12.65 18.10 -8.42
CA CYS A 399 12.70 18.18 -6.97
C CYS A 399 11.97 17.00 -6.30
N LEU A 400 10.81 16.59 -6.83
CA LEU A 400 10.07 15.47 -6.29
C LEU A 400 10.74 14.11 -6.60
N ILE A 401 11.34 13.95 -7.79
CA ILE A 401 12.16 12.76 -8.11
C ILE A 401 13.36 12.66 -7.16
N LEU A 402 14.10 13.76 -6.97
CA LEU A 402 15.23 13.78 -6.06
C LEU A 402 14.82 13.48 -4.62
N ARG A 403 13.69 14.03 -4.17
CA ARG A 403 13.10 13.77 -2.86
C ARG A 403 12.67 12.32 -2.65
N ALA A 404 12.20 11.62 -3.71
CA ALA A 404 11.72 10.25 -3.62
C ALA A 404 12.78 9.27 -3.07
N ARG A 405 14.07 9.57 -3.23
CA ARG A 405 15.18 8.77 -2.65
C ARG A 405 15.16 8.75 -1.11
N GLY A 406 14.63 9.79 -0.47
CA GLY A 406 14.47 9.85 0.99
C GLY A 406 13.31 9.00 1.54
N LEU A 407 12.45 8.48 0.67
CA LEU A 407 11.30 7.67 1.03
C LEU A 407 11.72 6.19 1.17
N ARG A 408 11.74 5.68 2.39
CA ARG A 408 12.16 4.30 2.68
C ARG A 408 11.24 3.23 2.07
N HIS A 409 9.95 3.54 1.88
CA HIS A 409 8.98 2.57 1.39
C HIS A 409 8.84 2.65 -0.13
N ARG A 410 9.08 1.52 -0.84
CA ARG A 410 9.08 1.44 -2.31
C ARG A 410 7.82 2.02 -2.97
N ARG A 411 6.62 1.79 -2.38
CA ARG A 411 5.36 2.28 -2.93
C ARG A 411 5.31 3.80 -2.95
N HIS A 412 5.82 4.47 -1.91
CA HIS A 412 5.87 5.94 -1.82
C HIS A 412 6.80 6.52 -2.88
N ALA A 413 8.02 5.97 -2.99
CA ALA A 413 8.99 6.40 -3.99
C ALA A 413 8.45 6.21 -5.42
N VAL A 414 7.91 5.02 -5.74
CA VAL A 414 7.33 4.74 -7.05
C VAL A 414 6.18 5.71 -7.38
N THR A 415 5.28 5.99 -6.44
CA THR A 415 4.15 6.91 -6.66
C THR A 415 4.61 8.31 -7.03
N ILE A 416 5.58 8.86 -6.28
CA ILE A 416 6.08 10.22 -6.54
C ILE A 416 6.89 10.27 -7.84
N VAL A 417 7.77 9.30 -8.08
CA VAL A 417 8.58 9.26 -9.30
C VAL A 417 7.71 9.11 -10.55
N SER A 418 6.72 8.19 -10.53
CA SER A 418 5.81 8.01 -11.65
C SER A 418 4.96 9.25 -11.93
N GLY A 419 4.40 9.89 -10.89
CA GLY A 419 3.66 11.14 -11.03
C GLY A 419 4.52 12.26 -11.62
N SER A 420 5.77 12.39 -11.18
CA SER A 420 6.70 13.38 -11.68
C SER A 420 7.15 13.10 -13.12
N ALA A 421 7.40 11.84 -13.47
CA ALA A 421 7.72 11.45 -14.84
C ALA A 421 6.55 11.73 -15.80
N LEU A 422 5.32 11.41 -15.40
CA LEU A 422 4.11 11.75 -16.16
C LEU A 422 3.95 13.27 -16.32
N SER A 423 4.28 14.05 -15.29
CA SER A 423 4.26 15.52 -15.36
C SER A 423 5.29 16.06 -16.36
N LEU A 424 6.47 15.46 -16.47
CA LEU A 424 7.46 15.80 -17.50
C LEU A 424 6.97 15.43 -18.90
N MET A 425 6.29 14.29 -19.06
CA MET A 425 5.71 13.90 -20.33
C MET A 425 4.53 14.79 -20.73
N ALA A 426 3.80 15.36 -19.77
CA ALA A 426 2.68 16.27 -20.02
C ALA A 426 3.10 17.51 -20.82
N ILE A 427 4.35 18.00 -20.68
CA ILE A 427 4.86 19.17 -21.40
C ILE A 427 4.83 18.93 -22.92
N PRO A 428 5.64 18.01 -23.48
CA PRO A 428 5.66 17.79 -24.92
C PRO A 428 4.33 17.26 -25.46
N LEU A 429 3.61 16.48 -24.66
CA LEU A 429 2.29 15.98 -25.04
C LEU A 429 1.29 17.11 -25.24
N HIS A 430 1.24 18.08 -24.33
CA HIS A 430 0.35 19.24 -24.45
C HIS A 430 0.71 20.09 -25.68
N TYR A 431 2.00 20.34 -25.95
CA TYR A 431 2.45 21.04 -27.14
C TYR A 431 2.08 20.29 -28.43
N GLY A 432 2.31 18.99 -28.49
CA GLY A 432 1.98 18.16 -29.64
C GLY A 432 0.48 18.11 -29.93
N LEU A 433 -0.36 18.02 -28.88
CA LEU A 433 -1.83 18.00 -29.02
C LEU A 433 -2.42 19.39 -29.36
N SER A 434 -1.74 20.47 -28.95
CA SER A 434 -2.18 21.84 -29.26
C SER A 434 -1.72 22.32 -30.64
N ALA A 435 -0.75 21.64 -31.25
CA ALA A 435 -0.28 21.96 -32.58
C ALA A 435 -1.31 21.53 -33.64
N PRO A 436 -1.48 22.32 -34.71
CA PRO A 436 -2.33 21.89 -35.84
C PRO A 436 -1.76 20.61 -36.46
N ALA A 437 -2.65 19.71 -36.95
CA ALA A 437 -2.24 18.41 -37.50
C ALA A 437 -1.29 18.55 -38.72
N SER A 438 -1.30 19.70 -39.39
CA SER A 438 -0.38 20.05 -40.49
C SER A 438 1.06 20.38 -40.02
N ALA A 439 1.27 20.66 -38.72
CA ALA A 439 2.58 20.96 -38.20
C ALA A 439 3.36 19.68 -37.84
N THR A 440 3.67 18.88 -38.83
CA THR A 440 4.29 17.55 -38.69
C THR A 440 5.58 17.57 -37.88
N VAL A 441 6.42 18.58 -38.07
CA VAL A 441 7.69 18.73 -37.33
C VAL A 441 7.44 18.94 -35.84
N SER A 442 6.52 19.81 -35.44
CA SER A 442 6.24 20.06 -34.02
C SER A 442 5.65 18.82 -33.33
N VAL A 443 4.77 18.10 -34.02
CA VAL A 443 4.21 16.83 -33.52
C VAL A 443 5.29 15.76 -33.39
N ALA A 444 6.17 15.62 -34.39
CA ALA A 444 7.28 14.67 -34.35
C ALA A 444 8.28 14.97 -33.21
N VAL A 445 8.66 16.24 -33.03
CA VAL A 445 9.54 16.68 -31.94
C VAL A 445 8.90 16.41 -30.58
N SER A 446 7.61 16.68 -30.43
CA SER A 446 6.86 16.40 -29.20
C SER A 446 6.82 14.89 -28.91
N ALA A 447 6.55 14.07 -29.90
CA ALA A 447 6.57 12.61 -29.76
C ALA A 447 7.97 12.09 -29.39
N ALA A 448 9.02 12.59 -30.03
CA ALA A 448 10.41 12.25 -29.68
C ALA A 448 10.75 12.65 -28.25
N ALA A 449 10.30 13.82 -27.78
CA ALA A 449 10.51 14.27 -26.42
C ALA A 449 9.80 13.39 -25.38
N VAL A 450 8.56 12.94 -25.65
CA VAL A 450 7.84 11.97 -24.79
C VAL A 450 8.64 10.66 -24.69
N LEU A 451 9.10 10.13 -25.84
CA LEU A 451 9.91 8.91 -25.87
C LEU A 451 11.24 9.08 -25.15
N ALA A 452 11.88 10.25 -25.25
CA ALA A 452 13.14 10.55 -24.54
C ALA A 452 12.94 10.49 -23.01
N VAL A 453 11.84 11.01 -22.48
CA VAL A 453 11.49 10.90 -21.05
C VAL A 453 11.29 9.43 -20.67
N ALA A 454 10.61 8.64 -21.51
CA ALA A 454 10.39 7.21 -21.25
C ALA A 454 11.74 6.44 -21.23
N VAL A 455 12.61 6.68 -22.21
CA VAL A 455 13.96 6.06 -22.28
C VAL A 455 14.82 6.47 -21.08
N ALA A 456 14.81 7.76 -20.72
CA ALA A 456 15.51 8.24 -19.52
C ALA A 456 15.02 7.54 -18.25
N GLY A 457 13.71 7.33 -18.13
CA GLY A 457 13.10 6.58 -17.02
C GLY A 457 13.53 5.12 -16.98
N LEU A 458 13.59 4.43 -18.13
CA LEU A 458 14.07 3.05 -18.24
C LEU A 458 15.55 2.95 -17.85
N LEU A 459 16.41 3.84 -18.37
CA LEU A 459 17.82 3.89 -18.04
C LEU A 459 18.05 4.17 -16.55
N ALA A 460 17.30 5.13 -15.98
CA ALA A 460 17.37 5.41 -14.56
C ALA A 460 16.94 4.19 -13.72
N GLY A 461 15.86 3.50 -14.11
CA GLY A 461 15.39 2.29 -13.45
C GLY A 461 16.36 1.12 -13.50
N ALA A 462 17.13 1.00 -14.59
CA ALA A 462 18.15 -0.04 -14.74
C ALA A 462 19.45 0.27 -13.98
N VAL A 463 19.87 1.54 -13.93
CA VAL A 463 21.19 1.93 -13.42
C VAL A 463 21.16 2.32 -11.94
N ILE A 464 20.15 3.07 -11.50
CA ILE A 464 20.11 3.63 -10.14
C ILE A 464 20.06 2.56 -9.04
N PRO A 465 19.20 1.51 -9.13
CA PRO A 465 19.08 0.52 -8.07
C PRO A 465 20.34 -0.35 -7.88
N SER A 466 21.19 -0.45 -8.91
CA SER A 466 22.36 -1.31 -8.90
C SER A 466 23.64 -0.63 -8.36
N ARG A 467 23.59 0.67 -8.07
CA ARG A 467 24.74 1.45 -7.63
C ARG A 467 24.59 2.00 -6.22
N SER A 468 25.61 1.80 -5.38
CA SER A 468 25.78 2.52 -4.13
C SER A 468 26.42 3.88 -4.43
N PHE A 469 25.69 4.96 -4.14
CA PHE A 469 26.22 6.31 -4.33
C PHE A 469 27.15 6.70 -3.18
N SER A 470 28.31 7.27 -3.52
CA SER A 470 29.25 7.82 -2.55
C SER A 470 28.65 9.05 -1.84
N GLU A 471 29.13 9.32 -0.63
CA GLU A 471 28.66 10.46 0.19
C GLU A 471 28.72 11.81 -0.52
N PRO A 472 29.79 12.14 -1.32
CA PRO A 472 29.82 13.38 -2.10
C PRO A 472 28.66 13.51 -3.10
N ILE A 473 28.28 12.41 -3.75
CA ILE A 473 27.15 12.42 -4.69
C ILE A 473 25.84 12.73 -3.97
N ARG A 474 25.63 12.18 -2.76
CA ARG A 474 24.47 12.49 -1.94
C ARG A 474 24.37 13.99 -1.61
N GLN A 475 25.48 14.60 -1.22
CA GLN A 475 25.53 16.04 -0.96
C GLN A 475 25.21 16.87 -2.20
N VAL A 476 25.79 16.55 -3.36
CA VAL A 476 25.48 17.25 -4.61
C VAL A 476 23.99 17.18 -4.93
N VAL A 477 23.37 16.02 -4.77
CA VAL A 477 21.93 15.87 -5.03
C VAL A 477 21.07 16.67 -4.03
N GLU A 478 21.48 16.80 -2.77
CA GLU A 478 20.82 17.68 -1.78
C GLU A 478 20.94 19.15 -2.16
N TRP A 479 22.13 19.59 -2.58
CA TRP A 479 22.33 20.93 -3.11
C TRP A 479 21.49 21.22 -4.34
N LEU A 480 21.33 20.26 -5.26
CA LEU A 480 20.47 20.38 -6.43
C LEU A 480 18.98 20.49 -6.03
N GLU A 481 18.55 19.78 -4.99
CA GLU A 481 17.20 19.90 -4.47
C GLU A 481 16.95 21.30 -3.90
N TYR A 482 17.87 21.83 -3.08
CA TYR A 482 17.76 23.19 -2.53
C TYR A 482 17.81 24.27 -3.62
N LEU A 483 18.69 24.12 -4.61
CA LEU A 483 18.74 25.01 -5.76
C LEU A 483 17.43 24.99 -6.54
N GLY A 484 16.84 23.80 -6.71
CA GLY A 484 15.51 23.66 -7.32
C GLY A 484 14.43 24.45 -6.56
N TYR A 485 14.37 24.34 -5.24
CA TYR A 485 13.42 25.15 -4.44
C TYR A 485 13.67 26.64 -4.56
N ALA A 486 14.93 27.07 -4.61
CA ALA A 486 15.28 28.48 -4.80
C ALA A 486 14.87 28.99 -6.18
N LEU A 487 15.02 28.18 -7.23
CA LEU A 487 14.67 28.56 -8.61
C LEU A 487 13.15 28.62 -8.84
N ILE A 488 12.37 27.74 -8.20
CA ILE A 488 10.92 27.70 -8.42
C ILE A 488 10.26 29.04 -8.08
N VAL A 489 10.66 29.71 -7.00
CA VAL A 489 10.01 30.93 -6.51
C VAL A 489 10.09 32.07 -7.56
N PRO A 490 11.27 32.47 -8.08
CA PRO A 490 11.34 33.55 -9.07
C PRO A 490 10.67 33.20 -10.40
N PHE A 491 10.81 31.94 -10.86
CA PHE A 491 10.14 31.52 -12.09
C PHE A 491 8.63 31.42 -11.94
N ALA A 492 8.11 31.01 -10.80
CA ALA A 492 6.68 31.02 -10.50
C ALA A 492 6.16 32.48 -10.45
N ALA A 493 6.86 33.39 -9.77
CA ALA A 493 6.51 34.82 -9.72
C ALA A 493 6.48 35.42 -11.14
N TRP A 494 7.44 35.04 -11.98
CA TRP A 494 7.45 35.49 -13.38
C TRP A 494 6.26 34.91 -14.16
N ALA A 495 6.01 33.60 -14.04
CA ALA A 495 4.96 32.92 -14.78
C ALA A 495 3.54 33.40 -14.41
N ILE A 496 3.30 33.77 -13.15
CA ILE A 496 2.02 34.38 -12.73
C ILE A 496 1.90 35.84 -13.07
N GLY A 497 2.97 36.50 -13.60
CA GLY A 497 2.97 37.90 -13.99
C GLY A 497 3.23 38.87 -12.84
N LEU A 498 3.66 38.43 -11.66
CA LEU A 498 3.93 39.27 -10.49
C LEU A 498 5.05 40.28 -10.77
N LEU A 499 6.09 39.89 -11.50
CA LEU A 499 7.18 40.80 -11.87
C LEU A 499 6.73 41.93 -12.81
N GLN A 500 5.76 41.66 -13.69
CA GLN A 500 5.17 42.70 -14.55
C GLN A 500 4.31 43.68 -13.74
N TYR A 501 3.55 43.18 -12.77
CA TYR A 501 2.75 43.99 -11.88
C TYR A 501 3.62 44.96 -11.05
N ILE A 502 4.72 44.47 -10.46
CA ILE A 502 5.66 45.29 -9.67
C ILE A 502 6.36 46.37 -10.55
N ARG A 503 6.60 46.07 -11.84
CA ARG A 503 7.27 46.98 -12.75
C ARG A 503 6.34 48.14 -13.24
N LEU A 504 5.04 47.92 -13.24
CA LEU A 504 4.04 48.88 -13.75
C LEU A 504 3.41 49.74 -12.65
N HIS A 505 3.66 49.42 -11.40
CA HIS A 505 3.29 50.17 -10.20
C HIS A 505 4.51 50.55 -9.37
#